data_4ac1f3d0247a61c9f4cba744de0b61ae
#
_entry.id   4ac1f3d0247a61c9f4cba744de0b61ae
#
_cell.length_a   1.000
_cell.length_b   1.000
_cell.length_c   1.000
_cell.angle_alpha   90.00
_cell.angle_beta   90.00
_cell.angle_gamma   90.00
#
_symmetry.space_group_name_H-M   'P 1'
#
loop_
_entity.id
_entity.type
_entity.pdbx_description
1 polymer ?
#
loop_
_entity_poly.entity_id
_entity_poly.type
_entity_poly.pdbx_seq_one_letter_code
_entity_poly.pdbx_strand_id
1 'polypeptide(L)'
;MLKVYTQQVLDSELKKNKKVLALFYSAWCPYCVRFVPSFDKTVVSMGFEKVIHVLLDDYDSPIWDEYDIPAVPTVVLFEDGKVCKRLNGQLGSGLSIEKFKVWIQELK
;
A
#
# COMPACT_ATOMS: atom_id res chain seq x y z
N MET A 1 9.37 -3.95 8.06
CA MET A 1 9.06 -3.10 6.89
C MET A 1 9.05 -1.64 7.30
N LEU A 2 9.46 -0.78 6.38
CA LEU A 2 9.49 0.65 6.64
C LEU A 2 8.09 1.22 6.75
N LYS A 3 7.84 2.02 7.80
CA LYS A 3 6.59 2.74 7.98
C LYS A 3 6.79 4.20 7.61
N VAL A 4 5.89 4.72 6.80
CA VAL A 4 5.94 6.08 6.28
C VAL A 4 4.67 6.83 6.70
N TYR A 5 4.84 8.02 7.24
CA TYR A 5 3.74 8.83 7.79
C TYR A 5 3.51 10.13 7.02
N THR A 6 4.48 10.57 6.23
CA THR A 6 4.40 11.86 5.53
C THR A 6 4.64 11.71 4.05
N GLN A 7 4.08 12.64 3.26
CA GLN A 7 4.29 12.65 1.82
C GLN A 7 5.76 12.84 1.47
N GLN A 8 6.48 13.66 2.22
CA GLN A 8 7.89 13.93 1.97
C GLN A 8 8.73 12.66 2.05
N VAL A 9 8.51 11.85 3.08
CA VAL A 9 9.23 10.59 3.25
C VAL A 9 8.82 9.60 2.16
N LEU A 10 7.53 9.53 1.83
CA LEU A 10 7.04 8.65 0.76
C LEU A 10 7.70 9.02 -0.57
N ASP A 11 7.67 10.28 -0.94
CA ASP A 11 8.26 10.74 -2.20
C ASP A 11 9.76 10.43 -2.26
N SER A 12 10.46 10.61 -1.14
CA SER A 12 11.89 10.30 -1.04
C SER A 12 12.15 8.79 -1.27
N GLU A 13 11.36 7.92 -0.65
CA GLU A 13 11.52 6.48 -0.82
C GLU A 13 11.21 6.02 -2.24
N LEU A 14 10.22 6.63 -2.89
CA LEU A 14 9.89 6.32 -4.28
C LEU A 14 11.00 6.74 -5.24
N LYS A 15 11.74 7.81 -4.93
CA LYS A 15 12.87 8.27 -5.75
C LYS A 15 14.10 7.38 -5.59
N LYS A 16 14.32 6.85 -4.39
CA LYS A 16 15.51 6.05 -4.09
C LYS A 16 15.43 4.64 -4.66
N ASN A 17 14.24 4.12 -4.89
CA ASN A 17 14.03 2.72 -5.23
C ASN A 17 13.30 2.62 -6.55
N LYS A 18 13.82 1.78 -7.45
CA LYS A 18 13.22 1.59 -8.76
C LYS A 18 11.83 0.98 -8.68
N LYS A 19 11.64 0.03 -7.77
CA LYS A 19 10.39 -0.70 -7.63
C LYS A 19 9.99 -0.76 -6.16
N VAL A 20 8.79 -0.26 -5.85
CA VAL A 20 8.28 -0.19 -4.47
C VAL A 20 6.85 -0.70 -4.44
N LEU A 21 6.59 -1.64 -3.54
CA LEU A 21 5.23 -2.08 -3.24
C LEU A 21 4.78 -1.36 -1.97
N ALA A 22 3.72 -0.55 -2.08
CA ALA A 22 3.24 0.26 -0.97
C ALA A 22 1.84 -0.17 -0.54
N LEU A 23 1.66 -0.34 0.78
CA LEU A 23 0.36 -0.57 1.38
C LEU A 23 -0.06 0.72 2.09
N PHE A 24 -1.17 1.31 1.61
CA PHE A 24 -1.77 2.51 2.22
C PHE A 24 -2.88 2.05 3.15
N TYR A 25 -2.78 2.40 4.43
CA TYR A 25 -3.76 1.96 5.42
C TYR A 25 -3.83 2.89 6.61
N SER A 26 -4.83 2.68 7.47
CA SER A 26 -5.01 3.42 8.71
C SER A 26 -5.09 2.46 9.89
N ALA A 27 -4.46 2.83 11.00
CA ALA A 27 -4.44 1.98 12.19
C ALA A 27 -5.83 1.83 12.83
N TRP A 28 -6.72 2.83 12.60
CA TRP A 28 -8.07 2.82 13.15
C TRP A 28 -9.08 2.05 12.30
N CYS A 29 -8.69 1.59 11.13
CA CYS A 29 -9.62 0.93 10.19
C CYS A 29 -9.69 -0.59 10.46
N PRO A 30 -10.87 -1.15 10.76
CA PRO A 30 -10.99 -2.60 11.02
C PRO A 30 -10.56 -3.46 9.82
N TYR A 31 -10.86 -3.01 8.60
CA TYR A 31 -10.46 -3.73 7.40
C TYR A 31 -8.95 -3.81 7.27
N CYS A 32 -8.26 -2.72 7.63
CA CYS A 32 -6.80 -2.66 7.59
C CYS A 32 -6.19 -3.58 8.65
N VAL A 33 -6.73 -3.57 9.86
CA VAL A 33 -6.23 -4.40 10.95
C VAL A 33 -6.21 -5.87 10.56
N ARG A 34 -7.22 -6.33 9.84
CA ARG A 34 -7.29 -7.71 9.35
C ARG A 34 -6.37 -7.95 8.15
N PHE A 35 -6.24 -6.96 7.27
CA PHE A 35 -5.50 -7.10 6.01
C PHE A 35 -3.99 -7.11 6.20
N VAL A 36 -3.46 -6.25 7.08
CA VAL A 36 -2.02 -6.01 7.20
C VAL A 36 -1.22 -7.27 7.52
N PRO A 37 -1.58 -8.11 8.50
CA PRO A 37 -0.77 -9.32 8.78
C PRO A 37 -0.70 -10.27 7.59
N SER A 38 -1.81 -10.45 6.88
CA SER A 38 -1.85 -11.32 5.71
C SER A 38 -1.07 -10.74 4.54
N PHE A 39 -1.13 -9.42 4.36
CA PHE A 39 -0.32 -8.71 3.39
C PHE A 39 1.17 -8.94 3.63
N ASP A 40 1.63 -8.69 4.87
CA ASP A 40 3.04 -8.83 5.22
C ASP A 40 3.54 -10.25 4.98
N LYS A 41 2.78 -11.23 5.39
CA LYS A 41 3.14 -12.63 5.21
C LYS A 41 3.26 -12.98 3.73
N THR A 42 2.34 -12.52 2.92
CA THR A 42 2.32 -12.80 1.47
C THR A 42 3.52 -12.17 0.76
N VAL A 43 3.80 -10.89 1.02
CA VAL A 43 4.89 -10.19 0.32
C VAL A 43 6.26 -10.73 0.72
N VAL A 44 6.44 -11.13 1.98
CA VAL A 44 7.69 -11.75 2.42
C VAL A 44 7.92 -13.06 1.67
N SER A 45 6.89 -13.90 1.55
CA SER A 45 7.02 -15.18 0.85
C SER A 45 7.30 -15.02 -0.63
N MET A 46 6.90 -13.90 -1.24
CA MET A 46 7.10 -13.65 -2.66
C MET A 46 8.42 -12.93 -2.98
N GLY A 47 9.18 -12.53 -1.97
CA GLY A 47 10.52 -11.98 -2.15
C GLY A 47 10.57 -10.58 -2.74
N PHE A 48 9.60 -9.72 -2.46
CA PHE A 48 9.67 -8.33 -2.86
C PHE A 48 10.80 -7.62 -2.11
N GLU A 49 11.65 -6.90 -2.83
CA GLU A 49 12.83 -6.25 -2.25
C GLU A 49 12.47 -5.03 -1.41
N LYS A 50 11.54 -4.21 -1.87
CA LYS A 50 11.16 -3.00 -1.17
C LYS A 50 9.65 -2.94 -0.99
N VAL A 51 9.23 -3.07 0.26
CA VAL A 51 7.82 -2.97 0.65
C VAL A 51 7.73 -1.90 1.75
N ILE A 52 6.79 -0.97 1.60
CA ILE A 52 6.58 0.07 2.60
C ILE A 52 5.14 0.11 3.06
N HIS A 53 4.94 0.49 4.32
CA HIS A 53 3.64 0.76 4.91
C HIS A 53 3.45 2.27 4.96
N VAL A 54 2.42 2.78 4.28
CA VAL A 54 2.07 4.20 4.32
C VAL A 54 0.86 4.36 5.23
N LEU A 55 1.06 5.01 6.37
CA LEU A 55 -0.01 5.18 7.36
C LEU A 55 -0.77 6.48 7.13
N LEU A 56 -2.07 6.33 6.92
CA LEU A 56 -2.99 7.42 6.65
C LEU A 56 -3.95 7.60 7.83
N ASP A 57 -3.37 7.79 9.03
CA ASP A 57 -4.18 7.97 10.24
C ASP A 57 -4.84 9.34 10.29
N ASP A 58 -4.30 10.31 9.57
CA ASP A 58 -4.81 11.67 9.49
C ASP A 58 -5.64 11.86 8.22
N TYR A 59 -6.92 12.19 8.38
CA TYR A 59 -7.82 12.46 7.25
C TYR A 59 -7.39 13.66 6.41
N ASP A 60 -6.60 14.58 7.00
CA ASP A 60 -6.11 15.77 6.31
C ASP A 60 -4.79 15.54 5.58
N SER A 61 -4.26 14.33 5.63
CA SER A 61 -3.00 14.03 4.95
C SER A 61 -3.12 14.29 3.44
N PRO A 62 -2.17 15.01 2.83
CA PRO A 62 -2.20 15.24 1.39
C PRO A 62 -2.02 13.98 0.55
N ILE A 63 -1.56 12.90 1.17
CA ILE A 63 -1.34 11.62 0.47
C ILE A 63 -2.65 11.07 -0.12
N TRP A 64 -3.79 11.25 0.58
CA TRP A 64 -5.08 10.79 0.09
C TRP A 64 -5.37 11.31 -1.32
N ASP A 65 -5.16 12.61 -1.53
CA ASP A 65 -5.45 13.26 -2.81
C ASP A 65 -4.31 13.06 -3.81
N GLU A 66 -3.07 13.17 -3.36
CA GLU A 66 -1.90 13.08 -4.23
C GLU A 66 -1.81 11.73 -4.93
N TYR A 67 -2.18 10.66 -4.23
CA TYR A 67 -2.10 9.30 -4.77
C TYR A 67 -3.47 8.69 -5.07
N ASP A 68 -4.52 9.50 -5.04
CA ASP A 68 -5.89 9.08 -5.36
C ASP A 68 -6.30 7.83 -4.58
N ILE A 69 -6.15 7.88 -3.25
CA ILE A 69 -6.53 6.75 -2.39
C ILE A 69 -8.02 6.83 -2.08
N PRO A 70 -8.86 5.97 -2.68
CA PRO A 70 -10.32 6.08 -2.49
C PRO A 70 -10.79 5.54 -1.15
N ALA A 71 -10.08 4.56 -0.63
CA ALA A 71 -10.39 3.93 0.64
C ALA A 71 -9.18 3.14 1.08
N VAL A 72 -9.13 2.71 2.33
CA VAL A 72 -8.04 1.87 2.84
C VAL A 72 -8.59 0.50 3.22
N PRO A 73 -7.80 -0.57 3.08
CA PRO A 73 -6.43 -0.59 2.56
C PRO A 73 -6.39 -0.51 1.03
N THR A 74 -5.35 0.09 0.49
CA THR A 74 -5.08 0.14 -0.95
C THR A 74 -3.61 -0.24 -1.17
N VAL A 75 -3.35 -1.07 -2.18
CA VAL A 75 -2.00 -1.51 -2.53
C VAL A 75 -1.60 -0.91 -3.87
N VAL A 76 -0.41 -0.32 -3.93
CA VAL A 76 0.09 0.29 -5.16
C VAL A 76 1.51 -0.20 -5.43
N LEU A 77 1.77 -0.64 -6.65
CA LEU A 77 3.10 -0.93 -7.13
C LEU A 77 3.62 0.28 -7.88
N PHE A 78 4.74 0.82 -7.42
CA PHE A 78 5.41 1.95 -8.07
C PHE A 78 6.65 1.46 -8.82
N GLU A 79 6.87 2.01 -10.00
CA GLU A 79 8.11 1.83 -10.75
C GLU A 79 8.62 3.19 -11.20
N ASP A 80 9.89 3.46 -10.92
CA ASP A 80 10.54 4.73 -11.22
C ASP A 80 9.76 5.94 -10.69
N GLY A 81 9.18 5.77 -9.49
CA GLY A 81 8.43 6.81 -8.81
C GLY A 81 7.00 7.00 -9.29
N LYS A 82 6.54 6.18 -10.23
CA LYS A 82 5.20 6.31 -10.83
C LYS A 82 4.34 5.09 -10.54
N VAL A 83 3.04 5.30 -10.46
CA VAL A 83 2.09 4.20 -10.29
C VAL A 83 2.14 3.29 -11.50
N CYS A 84 2.47 2.02 -11.27
CA CYS A 84 2.50 0.99 -12.31
C CYS A 84 1.23 0.15 -12.28
N LYS A 85 0.87 -0.38 -11.12
CA LYS A 85 -0.32 -1.18 -10.89
C LYS A 85 -0.90 -0.82 -9.53
N ARG A 86 -2.21 -0.96 -9.38
CA ARG A 86 -2.83 -0.71 -8.08
C ARG A 86 -4.05 -1.59 -7.86
N LEU A 87 -4.31 -1.87 -6.58
CA LEU A 87 -5.50 -2.60 -6.14
C LEU A 87 -6.14 -1.77 -5.03
N ASN A 88 -7.25 -1.12 -5.36
CA ASN A 88 -7.92 -0.19 -4.46
C ASN A 88 -8.86 -0.89 -3.49
N GLY A 89 -8.83 -0.44 -2.24
CA GLY A 89 -9.87 -0.79 -1.29
C GLY A 89 -11.19 -0.15 -1.67
N GLN A 90 -12.27 -0.67 -1.11
CA GLN A 90 -13.62 -0.17 -1.35
C GLN A 90 -14.24 0.35 -0.06
N LEU A 91 -14.92 1.48 -0.14
CA LEU A 91 -15.64 2.03 1.01
C LEU A 91 -16.66 1.01 1.51
N GLY A 92 -16.65 0.78 2.82
CA GLY A 92 -17.60 -0.12 3.47
C GLY A 92 -17.26 -1.60 3.40
N SER A 93 -16.24 -2.01 2.65
CA SER A 93 -15.86 -3.42 2.55
C SER A 93 -14.36 -3.67 2.62
N GLY A 94 -13.54 -2.64 2.42
CA GLY A 94 -12.09 -2.76 2.46
C GLY A 94 -11.51 -3.50 1.26
N LEU A 95 -10.60 -4.44 1.50
CA LEU A 95 -9.92 -5.18 0.45
C LEU A 95 -9.78 -6.64 0.86
N SER A 96 -10.21 -7.54 -0.02
CA SER A 96 -10.11 -8.97 0.20
C SER A 96 -8.67 -9.46 0.06
N ILE A 97 -8.22 -10.27 1.01
CA ILE A 97 -6.87 -10.86 0.93
C ILE A 97 -6.78 -11.84 -0.24
N GLU A 98 -7.86 -12.51 -0.59
CA GLU A 98 -7.90 -13.42 -1.73
C GLU A 98 -7.68 -12.67 -3.04
N LYS A 99 -8.34 -11.53 -3.21
CA LYS A 99 -8.12 -10.66 -4.39
C LYS A 99 -6.68 -10.17 -4.44
N PHE A 100 -6.13 -9.79 -3.29
CA PHE A 100 -4.75 -9.34 -3.21
C PHE A 100 -3.79 -10.46 -3.64
N LYS A 101 -4.00 -11.67 -3.16
CA LYS A 101 -3.12 -12.80 -3.51
C LYS A 101 -3.12 -13.08 -5.01
N VAL A 102 -4.28 -13.03 -5.65
CA VAL A 102 -4.37 -13.19 -7.11
C VAL A 102 -3.66 -12.05 -7.82
N TRP A 103 -3.94 -10.82 -7.40
CA TRP A 103 -3.36 -9.63 -8.01
C TRP A 103 -1.84 -9.61 -7.93
N ILE A 104 -1.27 -9.95 -6.76
CA ILE A 104 0.17 -9.90 -6.56
C ILE A 104 0.89 -10.99 -7.37
N GLN A 105 0.28 -12.15 -7.56
CA GLN A 105 0.84 -13.21 -8.38
C GLN A 105 0.93 -12.81 -9.84
N GLU A 106 -0.04 -12.05 -10.33
CA GLU A 106 -0.05 -11.57 -11.72
C GLU A 106 1.06 -10.54 -11.99
N LEU A 107 1.62 -9.93 -10.96
CA LEU A 107 2.71 -8.97 -11.09
C LEU A 107 4.07 -9.64 -11.31
N LYS A 108 4.15 -10.90 -11.05
CA LYS A 108 5.35 -11.70 -11.23
C LYS A 108 5.29 -12.56 -12.51
#